data_0f57e7124ebe1353be42ff340f31077e
#
_entry.id   0f57e7124ebe1353be42ff340f31077e
#
_cell.length_a   1.000
_cell.length_b   1.000
_cell.length_c   1.000
_cell.angle_alpha   90.00
_cell.angle_beta   90.00
_cell.angle_gamma   90.00
#
_symmetry.space_group_name_H-M   'P 1'
#
loop_
_entity.id
_entity.type
_entity.pdbx_description
1 polymer ?
#
loop_
_entity_poly.entity_id
_entity_poly.type
_entity_poly.pdbx_seq_one_letter_code
_entity_poly.pdbx_strand_id
1 'polypeptide(L)'
;MSRAITALLISIAFSTAVFATTVESTVVPIEKKSEQTALYREIFDRLATRHYRGQVIDNDLSKRYLEHYIDQLDSTKSYFLQSAIEEFNQWQDRLDDLAKRGDVSPGFIMFNRLRERATARLQSNIALLENPDYKFDYSLDETIVLDGDKRDWLATPEQADDFWRKRLKDSMIRLMLSDKEEDAARELLVKRFTTQITQYQQRDSQDVFQLYVNALASLYDPHTSYFSPRTTENFQINMSLSLTGIGAELNIEDEYTR
;
A
#
# COMPACT_ATOMS: atom_id res chain seq x y z
N MET A 1 -27.52 -22.20 -72.89
CA MET A 1 -27.10 -20.93 -72.30
C MET A 1 -27.49 -20.92 -70.85
N SER A 2 -26.62 -21.37 -69.97
CA SER A 2 -26.88 -21.46 -68.51
C SER A 2 -26.08 -20.37 -67.78
N ARG A 3 -26.77 -19.46 -67.11
CA ARG A 3 -26.13 -18.44 -66.31
C ARG A 3 -26.01 -18.93 -64.89
N ALA A 4 -24.76 -19.15 -64.45
CA ALA A 4 -24.45 -19.38 -63.04
C ALA A 4 -24.46 -18.06 -62.27
N ILE A 5 -25.27 -18.02 -61.19
CA ILE A 5 -25.28 -16.90 -60.22
C ILE A 5 -24.38 -17.29 -59.08
N THR A 6 -23.25 -16.60 -58.94
CA THR A 6 -22.31 -16.76 -57.82
C THR A 6 -22.80 -15.85 -56.68
N ALA A 7 -23.28 -16.45 -55.61
CA ALA A 7 -23.64 -15.73 -54.39
C ALA A 7 -22.38 -15.47 -53.55
N LEU A 8 -22.03 -14.20 -53.35
CA LEU A 8 -20.93 -13.74 -52.48
C LEU A 8 -21.45 -13.59 -51.04
N LEU A 9 -21.08 -14.51 -50.17
CA LEU A 9 -21.36 -14.42 -48.75
C LEU A 9 -20.30 -13.48 -48.08
N ILE A 10 -20.73 -12.28 -47.72
CA ILE A 10 -19.95 -11.37 -46.90
C ILE A 10 -20.18 -11.73 -45.43
N SER A 11 -19.18 -12.39 -44.80
CA SER A 11 -19.14 -12.56 -43.35
C SER A 11 -18.72 -11.27 -42.67
N ILE A 12 -19.63 -10.58 -42.03
CA ILE A 12 -19.36 -9.45 -41.16
C ILE A 12 -18.94 -10.04 -39.78
N ALA A 13 -17.63 -10.04 -39.50
CA ALA A 13 -17.12 -10.35 -38.15
C ALA A 13 -17.41 -9.14 -37.25
N PHE A 14 -18.39 -9.30 -36.36
CA PHE A 14 -18.62 -8.34 -35.28
C PHE A 14 -17.53 -8.53 -34.22
N SER A 15 -16.52 -7.67 -34.26
CA SER A 15 -15.51 -7.61 -33.19
C SER A 15 -16.11 -6.82 -32.03
N THR A 16 -16.60 -7.52 -31.00
CA THR A 16 -16.99 -6.89 -29.74
C THR A 16 -15.73 -6.47 -28.99
N ALA A 17 -15.35 -5.21 -29.15
CA ALA A 17 -14.36 -4.59 -28.27
C ALA A 17 -14.98 -4.48 -26.87
N VAL A 18 -14.54 -5.35 -25.97
CA VAL A 18 -14.81 -5.21 -24.53
C VAL A 18 -13.98 -4.02 -24.07
N PHE A 19 -14.60 -2.85 -23.97
CA PHE A 19 -14.02 -1.72 -23.25
C PHE A 19 -14.02 -2.10 -21.76
N ALA A 20 -12.86 -2.50 -21.27
CA ALA A 20 -12.59 -2.51 -19.83
C ALA A 20 -12.70 -1.06 -19.36
N THR A 21 -13.82 -0.71 -18.74
CA THR A 21 -13.99 0.56 -18.04
C THR A 21 -13.04 0.47 -16.82
N THR A 22 -11.86 1.05 -16.94
CA THR A 22 -11.03 1.36 -15.77
C THR A 22 -11.82 2.35 -14.94
N VAL A 23 -12.38 1.88 -13.84
CA VAL A 23 -12.88 2.76 -12.78
C VAL A 23 -11.62 3.46 -12.22
N GLU A 24 -11.33 4.65 -12.71
CA GLU A 24 -10.38 5.55 -12.06
C GLU A 24 -10.95 5.89 -10.68
N SER A 25 -10.52 5.15 -9.68
CA SER A 25 -10.70 5.55 -8.30
C SER A 25 -9.85 6.82 -8.11
N THR A 26 -10.48 7.98 -8.16
CA THR A 26 -9.82 9.28 -7.93
C THR A 26 -9.51 9.41 -6.44
N VAL A 27 -8.49 8.70 -5.98
CA VAL A 27 -7.92 8.88 -4.65
C VAL A 27 -7.21 10.22 -4.66
N VAL A 28 -7.78 11.23 -3.99
CA VAL A 28 -7.17 12.56 -3.91
C VAL A 28 -5.80 12.45 -3.23
N PRO A 29 -4.69 12.86 -3.86
CA PRO A 29 -3.36 12.75 -3.28
C PRO A 29 -3.26 13.49 -1.92
N ILE A 30 -2.51 12.90 -0.99
CA ILE A 30 -2.15 13.59 0.24
C ILE A 30 -0.99 14.53 -0.08
N GLU A 31 -1.20 15.81 0.18
CA GLU A 31 -0.20 16.85 -0.08
C GLU A 31 0.67 17.10 1.15
N LYS A 32 1.97 17.37 0.91
CA LYS A 32 2.87 17.80 1.96
C LYS A 32 2.51 19.22 2.43
N LYS A 33 2.72 19.48 3.71
CA LYS A 33 2.53 20.82 4.28
C LYS A 33 3.84 21.61 4.28
N SER A 34 3.77 22.93 4.18
CA SER A 34 4.95 23.81 4.12
C SER A 34 5.84 23.71 5.36
N GLU A 35 5.26 23.56 6.54
CA GLU A 35 5.99 23.40 7.79
C GLU A 35 6.83 22.12 7.85
N GLN A 36 6.45 21.08 7.14
CA GLN A 36 7.17 19.81 7.12
C GLN A 36 8.55 19.93 6.46
N THR A 37 8.74 20.87 5.54
CA THR A 37 10.05 21.13 4.94
C THR A 37 11.07 21.62 5.95
N ALA A 38 10.71 22.59 6.78
CA ALA A 38 11.60 23.12 7.80
C ALA A 38 11.88 22.07 8.91
N LEU A 39 10.82 21.37 9.32
CA LEU A 39 10.92 20.32 10.34
C LEU A 39 11.77 19.15 9.87
N TYR A 40 11.63 18.70 8.65
CA TYR A 40 12.44 17.61 8.09
C TYR A 40 13.93 17.96 8.06
N ARG A 41 14.25 19.20 7.64
CA ARG A 41 15.63 19.69 7.66
C ARG A 41 16.20 19.69 9.10
N GLU A 42 15.44 20.17 10.06
CA GLU A 42 15.87 20.17 11.46
C GLU A 42 16.11 18.77 11.99
N ILE A 43 15.19 17.82 11.71
CA ILE A 43 15.34 16.43 12.14
C ILE A 43 16.59 15.83 11.49
N PHE A 44 16.78 16.03 10.19
CA PHE A 44 17.95 15.54 9.47
C PHE A 44 19.25 16.11 10.03
N ASP A 45 19.32 17.42 10.29
CA ASP A 45 20.51 18.06 10.89
C ASP A 45 20.79 17.50 12.28
N ARG A 46 19.77 17.23 13.09
CA ARG A 46 19.94 16.62 14.41
C ARG A 46 20.48 15.19 14.32
N LEU A 47 19.94 14.38 13.39
CA LEU A 47 20.44 13.02 13.13
C LEU A 47 21.90 13.07 12.65
N ALA A 48 22.21 13.97 11.73
CA ALA A 48 23.54 14.13 11.13
C ALA A 48 24.61 14.57 12.12
N THR A 49 24.26 15.50 13.03
CA THR A 49 25.27 16.20 13.86
C THR A 49 25.27 15.79 15.34
N ARG A 50 24.16 15.24 15.84
CA ARG A 50 23.99 14.97 17.29
C ARG A 50 23.72 13.52 17.64
N HIS A 51 23.41 12.69 16.61
CA HIS A 51 23.16 11.28 16.86
C HIS A 51 24.47 10.55 17.20
N TYR A 52 24.46 9.72 18.23
CA TYR A 52 25.67 9.06 18.78
C TYR A 52 26.37 8.15 17.76
N ARG A 53 25.66 7.63 16.76
CA ARG A 53 26.26 6.75 15.74
C ARG A 53 27.12 7.46 14.71
N GLY A 54 26.98 8.78 14.53
CA GLY A 54 27.77 9.54 13.58
C GLY A 54 27.80 8.96 12.17
N GLN A 55 26.61 8.65 11.62
CA GLN A 55 26.49 7.98 10.33
C GLN A 55 26.93 8.88 9.17
N VAL A 56 27.65 8.32 8.20
CA VAL A 56 28.02 9.04 6.98
C VAL A 56 26.78 9.30 6.15
N ILE A 57 26.66 10.54 5.66
CA ILE A 57 25.54 10.99 4.83
C ILE A 57 26.04 11.07 3.40
N ASP A 58 25.71 10.05 2.64
CA ASP A 58 26.15 9.83 1.27
C ASP A 58 25.11 9.07 0.44
N ASN A 59 25.47 8.75 -0.79
CA ASN A 59 24.60 7.98 -1.69
C ASN A 59 24.29 6.57 -1.17
N ASP A 60 25.15 5.97 -0.33
CA ASP A 60 24.84 4.67 0.27
C ASP A 60 23.70 4.78 1.31
N LEU A 61 23.72 5.85 2.10
CA LEU A 61 22.57 6.15 2.99
C LEU A 61 21.29 6.38 2.16
N SER A 62 21.38 7.10 1.03
CA SER A 62 20.25 7.33 0.15
C SER A 62 19.64 6.03 -0.38
N LYS A 63 20.45 5.07 -0.84
CA LYS A 63 20.01 3.75 -1.29
C LYS A 63 19.30 2.99 -0.20
N ARG A 64 19.94 2.85 0.95
CA ARG A 64 19.35 2.15 2.09
C ARG A 64 18.06 2.80 2.57
N TYR A 65 17.98 4.14 2.51
CA TYR A 65 16.77 4.86 2.86
C TYR A 65 15.63 4.58 1.88
N LEU A 66 15.91 4.62 0.59
CA LEU A 66 14.92 4.29 -0.44
C LEU A 66 14.41 2.87 -0.28
N GLU A 67 15.30 1.88 -0.21
CA GLU A 67 14.98 0.48 -0.05
C GLU A 67 14.14 0.23 1.21
N HIS A 68 14.57 0.79 2.34
CA HIS A 68 13.87 0.62 3.61
C HIS A 68 12.49 1.26 3.60
N TYR A 69 12.33 2.45 2.99
CA TYR A 69 11.02 3.07 2.89
C TYR A 69 10.07 2.31 1.98
N ILE A 70 10.56 1.82 0.84
CA ILE A 70 9.76 0.97 -0.06
C ILE A 70 9.33 -0.32 0.65
N ASP A 71 10.23 -0.95 1.40
CA ASP A 71 9.93 -2.14 2.20
C ASP A 71 8.87 -1.86 3.28
N GLN A 72 8.96 -0.75 3.99
CA GLN A 72 7.92 -0.34 4.95
C GLN A 72 6.56 -0.10 4.29
N LEU A 73 6.54 0.36 3.05
CA LEU A 73 5.31 0.61 2.31
C LEU A 73 4.66 -0.70 1.79
N ASP A 74 5.45 -1.62 1.27
CA ASP A 74 4.97 -2.86 0.64
C ASP A 74 5.95 -4.02 0.84
N SER A 75 6.22 -4.40 2.09
CA SER A 75 7.11 -5.52 2.45
C SER A 75 6.72 -6.86 1.80
N THR A 76 5.44 -7.02 1.50
CA THR A 76 4.95 -8.21 0.80
C THR A 76 5.06 -8.11 -0.72
N LYS A 77 5.56 -7.02 -1.28
CA LYS A 77 5.67 -6.73 -2.71
C LYS A 77 4.39 -7.00 -3.51
N SER A 78 3.25 -6.65 -2.91
CA SER A 78 1.93 -7.05 -3.41
C SER A 78 1.21 -5.96 -4.20
N TYR A 79 1.57 -4.71 -3.99
CA TYR A 79 0.90 -3.55 -4.56
C TYR A 79 1.73 -2.84 -5.62
N PHE A 80 3.04 -2.66 -5.37
CA PHE A 80 3.90 -2.06 -6.37
C PHE A 80 4.22 -3.04 -7.50
N LEU A 81 4.30 -2.51 -8.71
CA LEU A 81 4.89 -3.21 -9.85
C LEU A 81 6.37 -2.84 -9.98
N GLN A 82 7.13 -3.67 -10.66
CA GLN A 82 8.53 -3.44 -10.99
C GLN A 82 8.75 -2.05 -11.62
N SER A 83 7.85 -1.60 -12.50
CA SER A 83 7.91 -0.28 -13.13
C SER A 83 7.83 0.88 -12.15
N ALA A 84 7.09 0.74 -11.03
CA ALA A 84 7.06 1.76 -9.99
C ALA A 84 8.39 1.81 -9.21
N ILE A 85 9.00 0.66 -8.96
CA ILE A 85 10.32 0.59 -8.31
C ILE A 85 11.39 1.24 -9.20
N GLU A 86 11.36 0.99 -10.50
CA GLU A 86 12.25 1.64 -11.47
C GLU A 86 12.06 3.16 -11.50
N GLU A 87 10.82 3.64 -11.43
CA GLU A 87 10.52 5.07 -11.28
C GLU A 87 11.11 5.64 -9.97
N PHE A 88 11.01 4.91 -8.86
CA PHE A 88 11.52 5.35 -7.56
C PHE A 88 13.05 5.35 -7.49
N ASN A 89 13.73 4.54 -8.29
CA ASN A 89 15.20 4.50 -8.36
C ASN A 89 15.82 5.84 -8.80
N GLN A 90 15.04 6.77 -9.37
CA GLN A 90 15.52 8.14 -9.62
C GLN A 90 16.02 8.86 -8.37
N TRP A 91 15.62 8.41 -7.18
CA TRP A 91 16.03 8.99 -5.89
C TRP A 91 17.12 8.21 -5.18
N GLN A 92 17.56 7.05 -5.70
CA GLN A 92 18.47 6.15 -4.99
C GLN A 92 19.78 6.83 -4.53
N ASP A 93 20.29 7.81 -5.28
CA ASP A 93 21.52 8.53 -4.99
C ASP A 93 21.28 10.00 -4.58
N ARG A 94 20.03 10.37 -4.18
CA ARG A 94 19.65 11.77 -4.01
C ARG A 94 18.87 12.07 -2.72
N LEU A 95 18.41 11.04 -2.00
CA LEU A 95 17.57 11.26 -0.81
C LEU A 95 18.30 12.00 0.29
N ASP A 96 19.62 11.81 0.46
CA ASP A 96 20.45 12.55 1.41
C ASP A 96 20.49 14.05 1.06
N ASP A 97 20.64 14.40 -0.20
CA ASP A 97 20.64 15.78 -0.67
C ASP A 97 19.25 16.43 -0.61
N LEU A 98 18.19 15.67 -0.86
CA LEU A 98 16.82 16.13 -0.68
C LEU A 98 16.51 16.36 0.81
N ALA A 99 16.99 15.49 1.69
CA ALA A 99 16.84 15.64 3.14
C ALA A 99 17.56 16.89 3.68
N LYS A 100 18.79 17.16 3.22
CA LYS A 100 19.52 18.41 3.53
C LYS A 100 18.72 19.66 3.16
N ARG A 101 17.92 19.60 2.10
CA ARG A 101 17.03 20.69 1.65
C ARG A 101 15.66 20.70 2.31
N GLY A 102 15.32 19.65 3.05
CA GLY A 102 14.02 19.47 3.67
C GLY A 102 12.94 19.01 2.70
N ASP A 103 13.31 18.46 1.54
CA ASP A 103 12.33 18.00 0.54
C ASP A 103 11.81 16.59 0.87
N VAL A 104 10.56 16.53 1.28
CA VAL A 104 9.83 15.30 1.62
C VAL A 104 9.01 14.74 0.46
N SER A 105 9.06 15.38 -0.71
CA SER A 105 8.24 15.00 -1.88
C SER A 105 8.36 13.53 -2.27
N PRO A 106 9.56 12.88 -2.27
CA PRO A 106 9.67 11.47 -2.60
C PRO A 106 8.80 10.57 -1.72
N GLY A 107 8.78 10.84 -0.41
CA GLY A 107 7.97 10.06 0.53
C GLY A 107 6.47 10.15 0.23
N PHE A 108 5.99 11.34 -0.08
CA PHE A 108 4.58 11.57 -0.44
C PHE A 108 4.22 10.94 -1.79
N ILE A 109 5.09 11.03 -2.78
CA ILE A 109 4.85 10.43 -4.11
C ILE A 109 4.75 8.90 -3.99
N MET A 110 5.69 8.25 -3.31
CA MET A 110 5.70 6.81 -3.12
C MET A 110 4.47 6.34 -2.31
N PHE A 111 4.13 7.04 -1.22
CA PHE A 111 2.96 6.72 -0.41
C PHE A 111 1.64 6.87 -1.19
N ASN A 112 1.47 7.96 -1.95
CA ASN A 112 0.27 8.16 -2.77
C ASN A 112 0.15 7.08 -3.85
N ARG A 113 1.27 6.64 -4.45
CA ARG A 113 1.28 5.54 -5.41
C ARG A 113 0.85 4.21 -4.75
N LEU A 114 1.32 3.93 -3.52
CA LEU A 114 0.85 2.78 -2.75
C LEU A 114 -0.65 2.86 -2.52
N ARG A 115 -1.13 4.00 -2.00
CA ARG A 115 -2.53 4.20 -1.62
C ARG A 115 -3.48 4.02 -2.81
N GLU A 116 -3.12 4.58 -3.96
CA GLU A 116 -3.85 4.41 -5.21
C GLU A 116 -3.96 2.94 -5.61
N ARG A 117 -2.82 2.25 -5.71
CA ARG A 117 -2.78 0.85 -6.13
C ARG A 117 -3.44 -0.10 -5.14
N ALA A 118 -3.20 0.11 -3.84
CA ALA A 118 -3.82 -0.70 -2.80
C ALA A 118 -5.33 -0.52 -2.79
N THR A 119 -5.83 0.71 -2.86
CA THR A 119 -7.28 0.97 -2.91
C THR A 119 -7.93 0.33 -4.13
N ALA A 120 -7.36 0.52 -5.31
CA ALA A 120 -7.88 -0.08 -6.54
C ALA A 120 -7.89 -1.63 -6.47
N ARG A 121 -6.83 -2.23 -5.95
CA ARG A 121 -6.73 -3.68 -5.79
C ARG A 121 -7.76 -4.23 -4.79
N LEU A 122 -7.89 -3.59 -3.66
CA LEU A 122 -8.85 -4.00 -2.63
C LEU A 122 -10.30 -3.87 -3.13
N GLN A 123 -10.62 -2.81 -3.86
CA GLN A 123 -11.93 -2.64 -4.51
C GLN A 123 -12.21 -3.74 -5.54
N SER A 124 -11.22 -4.09 -6.37
CA SER A 124 -11.35 -5.22 -7.32
C SER A 124 -11.60 -6.54 -6.60
N ASN A 125 -10.91 -6.79 -5.50
CA ASN A 125 -11.12 -8.01 -4.71
C ASN A 125 -12.51 -8.04 -4.07
N ILE A 126 -13.00 -6.92 -3.56
CA ILE A 126 -14.37 -6.80 -3.02
C ILE A 126 -15.38 -7.13 -4.12
N ALA A 127 -15.23 -6.53 -5.31
CA ALA A 127 -16.13 -6.79 -6.43
C ALA A 127 -16.16 -8.27 -6.85
N LEU A 128 -15.01 -8.98 -6.80
CA LEU A 128 -14.95 -10.42 -7.05
C LEU A 128 -15.67 -11.23 -5.97
N LEU A 129 -15.49 -10.87 -4.69
CA LEU A 129 -16.10 -11.57 -3.57
C LEU A 129 -17.62 -11.38 -3.51
N GLU A 130 -18.12 -10.20 -3.90
CA GLU A 130 -19.53 -9.87 -3.94
C GLU A 130 -20.23 -10.42 -5.19
N ASN A 131 -19.47 -10.83 -6.21
CA ASN A 131 -20.04 -11.42 -7.42
C ASN A 131 -20.48 -12.87 -7.16
N PRO A 132 -21.81 -13.18 -7.17
CA PRO A 132 -22.32 -14.53 -6.91
C PRO A 132 -21.94 -15.54 -8.01
N ASP A 133 -21.63 -15.06 -9.21
CA ASP A 133 -21.25 -15.91 -10.34
C ASP A 133 -19.74 -16.25 -10.31
N TYR A 134 -18.93 -15.53 -9.55
CA TYR A 134 -17.51 -15.82 -9.40
C TYR A 134 -17.31 -17.02 -8.48
N LYS A 135 -16.75 -18.11 -9.03
CA LYS A 135 -16.43 -19.33 -8.28
C LYS A 135 -14.93 -19.55 -8.23
N PHE A 136 -14.45 -19.84 -7.03
CA PHE A 136 -13.07 -20.28 -6.86
C PHE A 136 -12.93 -21.73 -7.33
N ASP A 137 -11.93 -22.00 -8.15
CA ASP A 137 -11.60 -23.38 -8.52
C ASP A 137 -10.61 -23.97 -7.48
N TYR A 138 -11.17 -24.70 -6.53
CA TYR A 138 -10.38 -25.35 -5.48
C TYR A 138 -9.73 -26.66 -5.93
N SER A 139 -10.03 -27.16 -7.12
CA SER A 139 -9.42 -28.38 -7.66
C SER A 139 -8.01 -28.17 -8.23
N LEU A 140 -7.68 -26.92 -8.55
CA LEU A 140 -6.35 -26.58 -9.09
C LEU A 140 -5.30 -26.62 -7.97
N ASP A 141 -4.24 -27.42 -8.19
CA ASP A 141 -3.06 -27.43 -7.34
C ASP A 141 -2.17 -26.23 -7.72
N GLU A 142 -2.22 -25.20 -6.90
CA GLU A 142 -1.52 -23.92 -7.12
C GLU A 142 -0.68 -23.56 -5.91
N THR A 143 0.45 -22.90 -6.16
CA THR A 143 1.30 -22.36 -5.11
C THR A 143 1.38 -20.85 -5.18
N ILE A 144 1.56 -20.23 -4.02
CA ILE A 144 1.79 -18.79 -3.87
C ILE A 144 2.90 -18.53 -2.85
N VAL A 145 3.83 -17.65 -3.19
CA VAL A 145 4.85 -17.15 -2.27
C VAL A 145 4.36 -15.84 -1.68
N LEU A 146 4.00 -15.83 -0.41
CA LEU A 146 3.51 -14.62 0.29
C LEU A 146 4.65 -13.76 0.87
N ASP A 147 5.78 -14.38 1.15
CA ASP A 147 6.98 -13.75 1.68
C ASP A 147 7.63 -12.88 0.58
N GLY A 148 7.64 -11.55 0.78
CA GLY A 148 8.20 -10.59 -0.17
C GLY A 148 9.70 -10.75 -0.38
N ASP A 149 10.45 -11.22 0.62
CA ASP A 149 11.89 -11.43 0.51
C ASP A 149 12.25 -12.61 -0.40
N LYS A 150 11.30 -13.51 -0.62
CA LYS A 150 11.49 -14.72 -1.45
C LYS A 150 10.96 -14.57 -2.87
N ARG A 151 10.61 -13.37 -3.28
CA ARG A 151 10.12 -13.12 -4.64
C ARG A 151 10.50 -11.73 -5.13
N ASP A 152 10.55 -11.59 -6.43
CA ASP A 152 10.73 -10.32 -7.11
C ASP A 152 9.43 -9.50 -7.13
N TRP A 153 9.54 -8.22 -7.48
CA TRP A 153 8.39 -7.37 -7.75
C TRP A 153 7.61 -7.91 -8.95
N LEU A 154 6.29 -7.78 -8.89
CA LEU A 154 5.41 -8.19 -9.99
C LEU A 154 5.69 -7.31 -11.22
N ALA A 155 6.04 -7.93 -12.35
CA ALA A 155 6.49 -7.18 -13.52
C ALA A 155 5.34 -6.54 -14.29
N THR A 156 4.17 -7.20 -14.34
CA THR A 156 3.03 -6.74 -15.14
C THR A 156 1.72 -6.74 -14.35
N PRO A 157 0.70 -5.99 -14.81
CA PRO A 157 -0.64 -6.04 -14.23
C PRO A 157 -1.23 -7.46 -14.21
N GLU A 158 -1.00 -8.25 -15.25
CA GLU A 158 -1.52 -9.63 -15.37
C GLU A 158 -0.89 -10.55 -14.31
N GLN A 159 0.41 -10.38 -14.04
CA GLN A 159 1.07 -11.10 -12.94
C GLN A 159 0.50 -10.68 -11.58
N ALA A 160 0.19 -9.39 -11.41
CA ALA A 160 -0.44 -8.90 -10.20
C ALA A 160 -1.86 -9.47 -10.04
N ASP A 161 -2.63 -9.58 -11.13
CA ASP A 161 -3.98 -10.16 -11.11
C ASP A 161 -3.94 -11.65 -10.74
N ASP A 162 -3.02 -12.44 -11.32
CA ASP A 162 -2.86 -13.86 -10.97
C ASP A 162 -2.39 -14.04 -9.52
N PHE A 163 -1.43 -13.22 -9.07
CA PHE A 163 -0.98 -13.24 -7.68
C PHE A 163 -2.13 -12.96 -6.70
N TRP A 164 -2.92 -11.92 -6.95
CA TRP A 164 -4.04 -11.56 -6.09
C TRP A 164 -5.19 -12.55 -6.16
N ARG A 165 -5.45 -13.16 -7.32
CA ARG A 165 -6.39 -14.26 -7.46
C ARG A 165 -6.00 -15.45 -6.56
N LYS A 166 -4.73 -15.86 -6.60
CA LYS A 166 -4.21 -16.94 -5.74
C LYS A 166 -4.23 -16.56 -4.27
N ARG A 167 -3.87 -15.31 -3.92
CA ARG A 167 -3.89 -14.82 -2.55
C ARG A 167 -5.32 -14.78 -1.98
N LEU A 168 -6.29 -14.40 -2.80
CA LEU A 168 -7.69 -14.40 -2.42
C LEU A 168 -8.19 -15.84 -2.19
N LYS A 169 -7.88 -16.76 -3.11
CA LYS A 169 -8.18 -18.19 -2.97
C LYS A 169 -7.55 -18.79 -1.70
N ASP A 170 -6.28 -18.51 -1.41
CA ASP A 170 -5.60 -18.93 -0.17
C ASP A 170 -6.34 -18.41 1.07
N SER A 171 -6.75 -17.13 1.05
CA SER A 171 -7.50 -16.53 2.16
C SER A 171 -8.86 -17.20 2.38
N MET A 172 -9.56 -17.52 1.30
CA MET A 172 -10.82 -18.28 1.36
C MET A 172 -10.61 -19.67 1.95
N ILE A 173 -9.62 -20.42 1.43
CA ILE A 173 -9.29 -21.77 1.92
C ILE A 173 -8.98 -21.74 3.44
N ARG A 174 -8.16 -20.81 3.90
CA ARG A 174 -7.81 -20.69 5.33
C ARG A 174 -9.02 -20.42 6.21
N LEU A 175 -9.96 -19.60 5.75
CA LEU A 175 -11.19 -19.34 6.49
C LEU A 175 -12.13 -20.55 6.50
N MET A 176 -12.25 -21.27 5.40
CA MET A 176 -13.05 -22.49 5.33
C MET A 176 -12.44 -23.63 6.18
N LEU A 177 -11.11 -23.76 6.23
CA LEU A 177 -10.41 -24.69 7.11
C LEU A 177 -10.55 -24.34 8.60
N SER A 178 -10.98 -23.11 8.93
CA SER A 178 -11.35 -22.71 10.28
C SER A 178 -12.87 -22.76 10.53
N ASP A 179 -13.55 -23.71 9.88
CA ASP A 179 -14.98 -24.02 10.03
C ASP A 179 -15.94 -22.88 9.63
N LYS A 180 -15.53 -22.00 8.71
CA LYS A 180 -16.45 -21.01 8.15
C LYS A 180 -17.06 -21.51 6.84
N GLU A 181 -18.34 -21.31 6.69
CA GLU A 181 -19.04 -21.48 5.40
C GLU A 181 -18.51 -20.48 4.37
N GLU A 182 -18.57 -20.83 3.07
CA GLU A 182 -18.00 -20.01 1.99
C GLU A 182 -18.55 -18.59 1.98
N ASP A 183 -19.87 -18.42 2.14
CA ASP A 183 -20.51 -17.10 2.13
C ASP A 183 -20.04 -16.26 3.33
N ALA A 184 -19.96 -16.83 4.51
CA ALA A 184 -19.44 -16.13 5.70
C ALA A 184 -17.94 -15.77 5.56
N ALA A 185 -17.16 -16.60 4.86
CA ALA A 185 -15.77 -16.29 4.54
C ALA A 185 -15.65 -15.10 3.55
N ARG A 186 -16.52 -15.04 2.53
CA ARG A 186 -16.62 -13.92 1.59
C ARG A 186 -16.96 -12.62 2.30
N GLU A 187 -18.02 -12.61 3.09
CA GLU A 187 -18.43 -11.43 3.88
C GLU A 187 -17.32 -10.93 4.80
N LEU A 188 -16.63 -11.84 5.49
CA LEU A 188 -15.52 -11.46 6.37
C LEU A 188 -14.36 -10.84 5.60
N LEU A 189 -14.01 -11.35 4.41
CA LEU A 189 -12.97 -10.76 3.59
C LEU A 189 -13.38 -9.40 3.03
N VAL A 190 -14.62 -9.23 2.60
CA VAL A 190 -15.17 -7.93 2.19
C VAL A 190 -15.03 -6.92 3.32
N LYS A 191 -15.46 -7.27 4.55
CA LYS A 191 -15.32 -6.40 5.73
C LYS A 191 -13.85 -6.04 5.99
N ARG A 192 -12.92 -7.00 5.93
CA ARG A 192 -11.48 -6.75 6.12
C ARG A 192 -10.91 -5.81 5.07
N PHE A 193 -11.24 -5.99 3.81
CA PHE A 193 -10.76 -5.13 2.72
C PHE A 193 -11.37 -3.73 2.79
N THR A 194 -12.65 -3.61 3.14
CA THR A 194 -13.29 -2.31 3.38
C THR A 194 -12.61 -1.55 4.52
N THR A 195 -12.30 -2.24 5.63
CA THR A 195 -11.56 -1.65 6.74
C THR A 195 -10.15 -1.18 6.31
N GLN A 196 -9.45 -1.96 5.49
CA GLN A 196 -8.14 -1.55 4.96
C GLN A 196 -8.24 -0.30 4.06
N ILE A 197 -9.25 -0.22 3.20
CA ILE A 197 -9.50 0.98 2.38
C ILE A 197 -9.74 2.18 3.27
N THR A 198 -10.60 2.05 4.28
CA THR A 198 -10.86 3.11 5.27
C THR A 198 -9.58 3.57 5.97
N GLN A 199 -8.71 2.65 6.37
CA GLN A 199 -7.41 2.99 6.98
C GLN A 199 -6.51 3.78 6.02
N TYR A 200 -6.48 3.45 4.73
CA TYR A 200 -5.75 4.25 3.74
C TYR A 200 -6.36 5.64 3.54
N GLN A 201 -7.69 5.75 3.60
CA GLN A 201 -8.40 7.02 3.45
C GLN A 201 -8.22 7.96 4.65
N GLN A 202 -8.12 7.40 5.85
CA GLN A 202 -7.94 8.15 7.10
C GLN A 202 -6.51 8.70 7.29
N ARG A 203 -5.52 8.22 6.51
CA ARG A 203 -4.16 8.74 6.58
C ARG A 203 -4.11 10.20 6.15
N ASP A 204 -3.43 11.01 6.93
CA ASP A 204 -3.22 12.43 6.66
C ASP A 204 -1.74 12.74 6.32
N SER A 205 -1.47 14.00 6.04
CA SER A 205 -0.13 14.50 5.73
C SER A 205 0.87 14.24 6.86
N GLN A 206 0.43 14.26 8.10
CA GLN A 206 1.30 14.06 9.26
C GLN A 206 1.69 12.57 9.40
N ASP A 207 0.76 11.67 9.09
CA ASP A 207 1.03 10.23 9.10
C ASP A 207 2.08 9.85 8.04
N VAL A 208 1.93 10.39 6.82
CA VAL A 208 2.90 10.15 5.73
C VAL A 208 4.27 10.72 6.07
N PHE A 209 4.29 11.94 6.60
CA PHE A 209 5.51 12.59 7.05
C PHE A 209 6.22 11.76 8.12
N GLN A 210 5.49 11.34 9.16
CA GLN A 210 6.06 10.51 10.25
C GLN A 210 6.62 9.19 9.73
N LEU A 211 5.91 8.51 8.82
CA LEU A 211 6.35 7.26 8.22
C LEU A 211 7.67 7.46 7.44
N TYR A 212 7.72 8.50 6.60
CA TYR A 212 8.90 8.79 5.80
C TYR A 212 10.11 9.16 6.66
N VAL A 213 9.93 10.04 7.63
CA VAL A 213 11.00 10.45 8.56
C VAL A 213 11.50 9.27 9.39
N ASN A 214 10.61 8.39 9.84
CA ASN A 214 10.98 7.23 10.64
C ASN A 214 11.72 6.17 9.84
N ALA A 215 11.48 6.05 8.54
CA ALA A 215 12.30 5.20 7.68
C ALA A 215 13.77 5.67 7.62
N LEU A 216 14.03 6.97 7.68
CA LEU A 216 15.38 7.50 7.81
C LEU A 216 15.95 7.29 9.23
N ALA A 217 15.16 7.64 10.26
CA ALA A 217 15.61 7.59 11.65
C ALA A 217 16.04 6.18 12.08
N SER A 218 15.27 5.16 11.67
CA SER A 218 15.56 3.76 11.99
C SER A 218 16.83 3.22 11.34
N LEU A 219 17.33 3.83 10.27
CA LEU A 219 18.65 3.51 9.70
C LEU A 219 19.82 3.95 10.60
N TYR A 220 19.60 4.96 11.44
CA TYR A 220 20.58 5.35 12.44
C TYR A 220 20.56 4.42 13.63
N ASP A 221 19.37 4.14 14.16
CA ASP A 221 19.19 3.23 15.29
C ASP A 221 17.72 2.75 15.36
N PRO A 222 17.46 1.46 15.63
CA PRO A 222 16.10 0.92 15.73
C PRO A 222 15.21 1.59 16.80
N HIS A 223 15.82 2.26 17.79
CA HIS A 223 15.10 2.94 18.87
C HIS A 223 14.96 4.45 18.63
N THR A 224 15.52 4.96 17.53
CA THR A 224 15.38 6.37 17.14
C THR A 224 14.16 6.56 16.30
N SER A 225 13.21 7.38 16.76
CA SER A 225 11.98 7.68 16.05
C SER A 225 11.54 9.12 16.25
N TYR A 226 10.90 9.65 15.22
CA TYR A 226 10.15 10.88 15.27
C TYR A 226 8.70 10.59 15.66
N PHE A 227 8.18 11.32 16.63
CA PHE A 227 6.78 11.30 16.99
C PHE A 227 6.10 12.60 16.54
N SER A 228 4.98 12.48 15.83
CA SER A 228 4.12 13.63 15.58
C SER A 228 3.56 14.19 16.89
N PRO A 229 3.05 15.41 16.93
CA PRO A 229 2.44 15.99 18.15
C PRO A 229 1.40 15.07 18.77
N ARG A 230 0.49 14.50 17.95
CA ARG A 230 -0.53 13.54 18.40
C ARG A 230 0.08 12.26 18.96
N THR A 231 1.09 11.71 18.28
CA THR A 231 1.77 10.50 18.77
C THR A 231 2.54 10.77 20.06
N THR A 232 3.14 11.96 20.19
CA THR A 232 3.84 12.39 21.43
C THR A 232 2.86 12.49 22.59
N GLU A 233 1.70 13.09 22.38
CA GLU A 233 0.65 13.20 23.41
C GLU A 233 0.19 11.82 23.89
N ASN A 234 -0.13 10.92 22.95
CA ASN A 234 -0.50 9.53 23.28
C ASN A 234 0.62 8.79 24.02
N PHE A 235 1.88 8.98 23.61
CA PHE A 235 3.02 8.40 24.29
C PHE A 235 3.16 8.93 25.72
N GLN A 236 2.99 10.25 25.95
CA GLN A 236 3.05 10.85 27.28
C GLN A 236 1.93 10.33 28.18
N ILE A 237 0.70 10.19 27.66
CA ILE A 237 -0.43 9.62 28.38
C ILE A 237 -0.10 8.19 28.84
N ASN A 238 0.41 7.36 27.94
CA ASN A 238 0.78 5.97 28.24
C ASN A 238 1.93 5.88 29.25
N MET A 239 2.90 6.78 29.18
CA MET A 239 4.05 6.79 30.11
C MET A 239 3.73 7.37 31.49
N SER A 240 2.78 8.29 31.56
CA SER A 240 2.39 8.90 32.84
C SER A 240 1.62 7.94 33.76
N LEU A 241 1.12 6.83 33.22
CA LEU A 241 0.25 5.85 33.90
C LEU A 241 -0.95 6.47 34.61
N SER A 242 -1.27 7.72 34.28
CA SER A 242 -2.40 8.45 34.84
C SER A 242 -3.20 9.06 33.70
N LEU A 243 -4.45 8.67 33.57
CA LEU A 243 -5.40 9.27 32.65
C LEU A 243 -6.43 10.04 33.48
N THR A 244 -6.44 11.37 33.32
CA THR A 244 -7.51 12.20 33.89
C THR A 244 -8.62 12.30 32.85
N GLY A 245 -9.69 11.57 33.07
CA GLY A 245 -10.82 11.50 32.16
C GLY A 245 -12.14 11.32 32.88
N ILE A 246 -13.22 11.17 32.15
CA ILE A 246 -14.58 10.98 32.69
C ILE A 246 -14.81 9.59 33.30
N GLY A 247 -13.77 8.73 33.32
CA GLY A 247 -13.87 7.36 33.85
C GLY A 247 -14.65 6.39 32.96
N ALA A 248 -14.81 6.72 31.67
CA ALA A 248 -15.44 5.84 30.70
C ALA A 248 -14.39 5.13 29.84
N GLU A 249 -14.52 3.83 29.68
CA GLU A 249 -13.78 3.05 28.71
C GLU A 249 -14.59 3.02 27.41
N LEU A 250 -13.98 3.53 26.33
CA LEU A 250 -14.64 3.56 25.03
C LEU A 250 -14.04 2.45 24.15
N ASN A 251 -14.89 1.53 23.73
CA ASN A 251 -14.53 0.49 22.79
C ASN A 251 -14.98 0.86 21.38
N ILE A 252 -14.11 0.58 20.39
CA ILE A 252 -14.47 0.72 18.97
C ILE A 252 -15.09 -0.60 18.54
N GLU A 253 -16.37 -0.54 18.17
CA GLU A 253 -17.09 -1.66 17.58
C GLU A 253 -17.50 -1.26 16.15
N ASP A 254 -16.82 -1.86 15.18
CA ASP A 254 -16.89 -1.49 13.75
C ASP A 254 -16.51 -0.02 13.50
N GLU A 255 -17.45 0.85 13.13
CA GLU A 255 -17.24 2.30 12.89
C GLU A 255 -17.74 3.19 14.02
N TYR A 256 -18.25 2.59 15.10
CA TYR A 256 -18.86 3.31 16.21
C TYR A 256 -18.03 3.14 17.48
N THR A 257 -17.99 4.23 18.28
CA THR A 257 -17.46 4.23 19.64
C THR A 257 -18.61 3.99 20.63
N ARG A 258 -18.50 2.98 21.46
CA ARG A 258 -19.43 2.67 22.55
C ARG A 258 -18.76 2.69 23.89
#